data_765972dd72a22f66ff7769149b5fceff
#
_entry.id   765972dd72a22f66ff7769149b5fceff
#
_cell.length_a   1.000
_cell.length_b   1.000
_cell.length_c   1.000
_cell.angle_alpha   90.00
_cell.angle_beta   90.00
_cell.angle_gamma   90.00
#
_symmetry.space_group_name_H-M   'P 1'
#
loop_
_entity.id
_entity.type
_entity.pdbx_description
1 polymer ?
#
loop_
_entity_poly.entity_id
_entity_poly.type
_entity_poly.pdbx_seq_one_letter_code
_entity_poly.pdbx_strand_id
1 'polypeptide(L)'
;MLLLALLAGTTTAFALTEALKLEQSPVLRPRFKSVFSPTCACPRKTARLVVRLRDADTIDAVIVDEDGNPVRTLASRERHAPGRTVFRWDGRDDRGEIVPDGTYRLRLHFAEADRTILIPDTVRVDTRPPAIELVSLEPRRLEFGAEGATIVVRLTERARPLLLADGELVLRGPVGDPGLTRLTWDGTVDGHPLSRGRYALTLEAQDRAGNVSAPTEAVTVRIVRPGR
;
A
#
# COMPACT_ATOMS: atom_id res chain seq x y z
N MET A 1 -61.07 5.46 16.38
CA MET A 1 -60.13 6.54 15.96
C MET A 1 -58.65 6.24 16.24
N LEU A 2 -58.30 5.62 17.36
CA LEU A 2 -56.90 5.32 17.71
C LEU A 2 -56.22 4.36 16.72
N LEU A 3 -56.94 3.32 16.23
CA LEU A 3 -56.39 2.31 15.30
C LEU A 3 -56.07 2.89 13.93
N LEU A 4 -56.86 3.82 13.43
CA LEU A 4 -56.65 4.53 12.17
C LEU A 4 -55.43 5.48 12.22
N ALA A 5 -55.22 6.14 13.37
CA ALA A 5 -54.09 7.01 13.59
C ALA A 5 -52.74 6.21 13.66
N LEU A 6 -52.78 5.02 14.27
CA LEU A 6 -51.63 4.11 14.33
C LEU A 6 -51.28 3.55 12.93
N LEU A 7 -52.27 3.15 12.14
CA LEU A 7 -52.10 2.68 10.75
C LEU A 7 -51.54 3.80 9.85
N ALA A 8 -52.07 5.01 9.95
CA ALA A 8 -51.53 6.16 9.21
C ALA A 8 -50.12 6.51 9.61
N GLY A 9 -49.76 6.43 10.91
CA GLY A 9 -48.41 6.66 11.41
C GLY A 9 -47.39 5.62 10.92
N THR A 10 -47.78 4.33 10.89
CA THR A 10 -46.89 3.25 10.40
C THR A 10 -46.73 3.29 8.90
N THR A 11 -47.76 3.59 8.10
CA THR A 11 -47.63 3.74 6.65
C THR A 11 -46.77 4.94 6.26
N THR A 12 -46.87 6.07 6.99
CA THR A 12 -46.06 7.25 6.74
C THR A 12 -44.59 6.99 7.10
N ALA A 13 -44.31 6.32 8.24
CA ALA A 13 -42.96 5.94 8.64
C ALA A 13 -42.35 4.94 7.67
N PHE A 14 -43.10 3.98 7.16
CA PHE A 14 -42.65 3.02 6.15
C PHE A 14 -42.36 3.71 4.82
N ALA A 15 -43.21 4.59 4.33
CA ALA A 15 -43.01 5.35 3.11
C ALA A 15 -41.79 6.26 3.19
N LEU A 16 -41.52 6.92 4.34
CA LEU A 16 -40.32 7.69 4.57
C LEU A 16 -39.06 6.80 4.57
N THR A 17 -39.13 5.62 5.19
CA THR A 17 -38.00 4.69 5.24
C THR A 17 -37.66 4.11 3.86
N GLU A 18 -38.69 3.82 3.05
CA GLU A 18 -38.51 3.37 1.67
C GLU A 18 -38.01 4.49 0.75
N ALA A 19 -38.49 5.73 0.91
CA ALA A 19 -37.98 6.88 0.17
C ALA A 19 -36.49 7.14 0.45
N LEU A 20 -36.06 7.02 1.71
CA LEU A 20 -34.66 7.14 2.12
C LEU A 20 -33.76 6.01 1.56
N LYS A 21 -34.32 4.81 1.36
CA LYS A 21 -33.60 3.69 0.72
C LYS A 21 -33.46 3.86 -0.80
N LEU A 22 -34.31 4.62 -1.45
CA LEU A 22 -34.28 4.87 -2.89
C LEU A 22 -33.35 6.02 -3.29
N GLU A 23 -32.87 6.83 -2.34
CA GLU A 23 -31.86 7.85 -2.63
C GLU A 23 -30.56 7.22 -3.11
N GLN A 24 -30.26 7.47 -4.36
CA GLN A 24 -29.03 6.95 -4.97
C GLN A 24 -27.80 7.56 -4.30
N SER A 25 -26.81 6.70 -4.00
CA SER A 25 -25.55 7.18 -3.43
C SER A 25 -24.89 8.22 -4.33
N PRO A 26 -24.48 9.40 -3.82
CA PRO A 26 -23.71 10.38 -4.57
C PRO A 26 -22.34 9.87 -4.99
N VAL A 27 -21.84 8.77 -4.37
CA VAL A 27 -20.58 8.14 -4.71
C VAL A 27 -20.83 6.82 -5.45
N LEU A 28 -20.24 6.72 -6.65
CA LEU A 28 -20.26 5.53 -7.48
C LEU A 28 -18.91 4.80 -7.32
N ARG A 29 -18.94 3.51 -6.91
CA ARG A 29 -17.82 2.58 -6.92
C ARG A 29 -16.49 3.18 -6.43
N PRO A 30 -16.35 3.52 -5.15
CA PRO A 30 -15.04 3.82 -4.60
C PRO A 30 -14.15 2.58 -4.76
N ARG A 31 -12.89 2.76 -5.14
CA ARG A 31 -11.91 1.67 -5.22
C ARG A 31 -10.55 2.19 -4.81
N PHE A 32 -10.21 1.99 -3.55
CA PHE A 32 -8.84 2.13 -3.09
C PHE A 32 -8.60 1.16 -1.93
N LYS A 33 -7.73 0.18 -2.17
CA LYS A 33 -7.06 -0.54 -1.09
C LYS A 33 -5.60 -0.14 -1.20
N SER A 34 -5.19 0.81 -0.41
CA SER A 34 -3.85 1.36 -0.43
C SER A 34 -3.15 1.02 0.88
N VAL A 35 -1.97 0.40 0.78
CA VAL A 35 -1.01 0.34 1.86
C VAL A 35 0.16 1.19 1.42
N PHE A 36 0.61 2.12 2.26
CA PHE A 36 1.69 3.03 1.92
C PHE A 36 2.48 3.44 3.16
N SER A 37 3.70 3.92 2.95
CA SER A 37 4.55 4.47 4.00
C SER A 37 4.85 5.93 3.71
N PRO A 38 4.44 6.87 4.58
CA PRO A 38 4.82 8.27 4.44
C PRO A 38 6.33 8.52 4.57
N THR A 39 7.07 7.58 5.15
CA THR A 39 8.51 7.69 5.39
C THR A 39 9.37 7.07 4.31
N CYS A 40 8.80 6.27 3.38
CA CYS A 40 9.60 5.62 2.35
C CYS A 40 10.17 6.63 1.33
N ALA A 41 11.40 6.41 0.89
CA ALA A 41 11.99 7.12 -0.25
C ALA A 41 11.50 6.51 -1.58
N CYS A 42 10.18 6.38 -1.75
CA CYS A 42 9.57 5.63 -2.84
C CYS A 42 8.30 6.32 -3.38
N PRO A 43 7.79 5.95 -4.57
CA PRO A 43 6.55 6.51 -5.11
C PRO A 43 5.29 6.23 -4.27
N ARG A 44 5.38 5.31 -3.29
CA ARG A 44 4.28 4.95 -2.38
C ARG A 44 4.22 5.77 -1.10
N LYS A 45 4.89 6.92 -1.04
CA LYS A 45 4.82 7.83 0.12
C LYS A 45 3.50 8.61 0.25
N THR A 46 2.58 8.43 -0.71
CA THR A 46 1.25 9.07 -0.70
C THR A 46 0.18 8.07 -1.13
N ALA A 47 -0.93 8.06 -0.41
CA ALA A 47 -2.12 7.34 -0.82
C ALA A 47 -2.91 8.13 -1.87
N ARG A 48 -3.44 7.43 -2.85
CA ARG A 48 -4.29 8.00 -3.90
C ARG A 48 -5.69 7.43 -3.79
N LEU A 49 -6.63 8.27 -3.34
CA LEU A 49 -8.00 7.92 -3.06
C LEU A 49 -8.86 8.35 -4.25
N VAL A 50 -9.39 7.39 -4.99
CA VAL A 50 -10.19 7.67 -6.18
C VAL A 50 -11.65 7.36 -5.88
N VAL A 51 -12.50 8.36 -6.03
CA VAL A 51 -13.96 8.24 -5.98
C VAL A 51 -14.56 8.68 -7.31
N ARG A 52 -15.75 8.20 -7.60
CA ARG A 52 -16.52 8.69 -8.74
C ARG A 52 -17.82 9.31 -8.23
N LEU A 53 -17.97 10.60 -8.48
CA LEU A 53 -19.16 11.35 -8.11
C LEU A 53 -20.26 11.13 -9.15
N ARG A 54 -21.51 11.04 -8.70
CA ARG A 54 -22.68 10.96 -9.57
C ARG A 54 -22.99 12.32 -10.17
N ASP A 55 -23.08 13.34 -9.33
CA ASP A 55 -23.44 14.69 -9.66
C ASP A 55 -22.36 15.66 -9.18
N ALA A 56 -22.43 16.92 -9.63
CA ALA A 56 -21.61 17.99 -9.09
C ALA A 56 -22.07 18.32 -7.67
N ASP A 57 -21.12 18.50 -6.75
CA ASP A 57 -21.44 18.87 -5.37
C ASP A 57 -20.28 19.65 -4.74
N THR A 58 -20.56 20.36 -3.67
CA THR A 58 -19.58 20.99 -2.80
C THR A 58 -19.23 20.04 -1.67
N ILE A 59 -17.96 19.61 -1.59
CA ILE A 59 -17.52 18.47 -0.79
C ILE A 59 -16.53 18.90 0.28
N ASP A 60 -16.76 18.40 1.51
CA ASP A 60 -15.72 18.28 2.52
C ASP A 60 -15.19 16.84 2.50
N ALA A 61 -13.87 16.68 2.43
CA ALA A 61 -13.20 15.39 2.41
C ALA A 61 -12.22 15.29 3.59
N VAL A 62 -12.45 14.32 4.46
CA VAL A 62 -11.68 14.15 5.70
C VAL A 62 -11.23 12.71 5.84
N ILE A 63 -9.95 12.52 6.15
CA ILE A 63 -9.44 11.22 6.62
C ILE A 63 -9.84 11.05 8.08
N VAL A 64 -10.36 9.89 8.40
CA VAL A 64 -10.73 9.49 9.76
C VAL A 64 -10.02 8.21 10.15
N ASP A 65 -9.76 8.04 11.45
CA ASP A 65 -9.23 6.82 12.04
C ASP A 65 -10.29 5.70 12.14
N GLU A 66 -9.95 4.59 12.77
CA GLU A 66 -10.85 3.44 12.97
C GLU A 66 -12.07 3.78 13.83
N ASP A 67 -11.91 4.71 14.77
CA ASP A 67 -12.98 5.19 15.67
C ASP A 67 -13.85 6.29 15.03
N GLY A 68 -13.47 6.77 13.84
CA GLY A 68 -14.17 7.82 13.12
C GLY A 68 -13.76 9.24 13.49
N ASN A 69 -12.69 9.42 14.30
CA ASN A 69 -12.17 10.74 14.64
C ASN A 69 -11.49 11.38 13.41
N PRO A 70 -11.64 12.70 13.20
CA PRO A 70 -10.98 13.40 12.12
C PRO A 70 -9.47 13.45 12.33
N VAL A 71 -8.71 13.14 11.29
CA VAL A 71 -7.24 13.12 11.29
C VAL A 71 -6.68 14.17 10.35
N ARG A 72 -7.19 14.21 9.09
CA ARG A 72 -6.71 15.13 8.07
C ARG A 72 -7.84 15.63 7.19
N THR A 73 -7.92 16.94 7.03
CA THR A 73 -8.79 17.60 6.04
C THR A 73 -8.07 17.63 4.69
N LEU A 74 -8.66 16.99 3.68
CA LEU A 74 -8.13 16.93 2.30
C LEU A 74 -8.76 17.97 1.39
N ALA A 75 -10.04 18.29 1.63
CA ALA A 75 -10.79 19.33 0.95
C ALA A 75 -11.80 19.93 1.93
N SER A 76 -12.01 21.23 1.85
CA SER A 76 -13.01 21.94 2.65
C SER A 76 -13.85 22.82 1.73
N ARG A 77 -15.15 22.49 1.61
CA ARG A 77 -16.13 23.18 0.78
C ARG A 77 -15.66 23.38 -0.68
N GLU A 78 -14.97 22.38 -1.23
CA GLU A 78 -14.51 22.40 -2.60
C GLU A 78 -15.59 21.91 -3.56
N ARG A 79 -15.83 22.65 -4.65
CA ARG A 79 -16.75 22.21 -5.69
C ARG A 79 -16.09 21.22 -6.63
N HIS A 80 -16.74 20.07 -6.79
CA HIS A 80 -16.32 19.00 -7.68
C HIS A 80 -17.38 18.72 -8.74
N ALA A 81 -16.92 18.50 -9.98
CA ALA A 81 -17.76 18.09 -11.10
C ALA A 81 -18.13 16.59 -11.00
N PRO A 82 -19.18 16.14 -11.71
CA PRO A 82 -19.48 14.72 -11.83
C PRO A 82 -18.29 13.95 -12.41
N GLY A 83 -18.14 12.70 -12.03
CA GLY A 83 -17.11 11.84 -12.56
C GLY A 83 -15.98 11.57 -11.58
N ARG A 84 -14.77 11.41 -12.11
CA ARG A 84 -13.63 10.92 -11.33
C ARG A 84 -12.97 12.04 -10.53
N THR A 85 -13.00 11.92 -9.20
CA THR A 85 -12.29 12.79 -8.26
C THR A 85 -11.17 12.02 -7.56
N VAL A 86 -10.04 12.68 -7.33
CA VAL A 86 -8.86 12.09 -6.73
C VAL A 86 -8.40 12.93 -5.56
N PHE A 87 -8.45 12.36 -4.37
CA PHE A 87 -7.81 12.92 -3.18
C PHE A 87 -6.44 12.26 -2.98
N ARG A 88 -5.47 13.01 -2.47
CA ARG A 88 -4.14 12.52 -2.12
C ARG A 88 -3.89 12.77 -0.65
N TRP A 89 -3.37 11.75 0.04
CA TRP A 89 -3.00 11.84 1.43
C TRP A 89 -1.57 11.36 1.64
N ASP A 90 -0.79 12.17 2.31
CA ASP A 90 0.62 11.95 2.59
C ASP A 90 0.89 11.22 3.94
N GLY A 91 -0.17 10.75 4.62
CA GLY A 91 -0.05 10.07 5.92
C GLY A 91 0.22 11.02 7.09
N ARG A 92 -0.08 12.32 6.91
CA ARG A 92 0.04 13.31 7.98
C ARG A 92 -1.32 13.80 8.44
N ASP A 93 -1.38 14.21 9.69
CA ASP A 93 -2.54 14.88 10.28
C ASP A 93 -2.61 16.38 9.89
N ASP A 94 -3.59 17.10 10.42
CA ASP A 94 -3.74 18.55 10.16
C ASP A 94 -2.64 19.41 10.81
N ARG A 95 -1.82 18.85 11.72
CA ARG A 95 -0.64 19.50 12.30
C ARG A 95 0.62 19.24 11.48
N GLY A 96 0.54 18.36 10.49
CA GLY A 96 1.67 17.94 9.65
C GLY A 96 2.52 16.82 10.27
N GLU A 97 2.06 16.21 11.36
CA GLU A 97 2.73 15.06 11.98
C GLU A 97 2.33 13.76 11.31
N ILE A 98 3.28 12.81 11.19
CA ILE A 98 2.99 11.48 10.66
C ILE A 98 2.05 10.76 11.62
N VAL A 99 0.94 10.26 11.07
CA VAL A 99 -0.05 9.52 11.87
C VAL A 99 0.48 8.14 12.28
N PRO A 100 -0.02 7.54 13.37
CA PRO A 100 0.33 6.18 13.76
C PRO A 100 0.04 5.16 12.64
N ASP A 101 0.80 4.05 12.64
CA ASP A 101 0.45 2.89 11.82
C ASP A 101 -0.95 2.41 12.14
N GLY A 102 -1.76 2.20 11.13
CA GLY A 102 -3.16 1.84 11.32
C GLY A 102 -3.99 1.91 10.04
N THR A 103 -5.27 1.71 10.20
CA THR A 103 -6.26 1.72 9.12
C THR A 103 -7.08 3.01 9.19
N TYR A 104 -7.21 3.66 8.06
CA TYR A 104 -7.91 4.94 7.91
C TYR A 104 -8.95 4.84 6.80
N ARG A 105 -9.95 5.73 6.84
CA ARG A 105 -11.00 5.82 5.83
C ARG A 105 -11.20 7.25 5.37
N LEU A 106 -11.79 7.39 4.20
CA LEU A 106 -12.22 8.69 3.67
C LEU A 106 -13.69 8.91 4.03
N ARG A 107 -13.98 10.02 4.69
CA ARG A 107 -15.32 10.53 4.93
C ARG A 107 -15.57 11.72 4.03
N LEU A 108 -16.66 11.69 3.29
CA LEU A 108 -17.11 12.75 2.39
C LEU A 108 -18.43 13.32 2.90
N HIS A 109 -18.51 14.63 3.02
CA HIS A 109 -19.78 15.35 3.23
C HIS A 109 -20.14 16.11 1.94
N PHE A 110 -21.34 15.93 1.48
CA PHE A 110 -21.92 16.51 0.27
C PHE A 110 -22.91 17.58 0.70
N ALA A 111 -22.58 18.84 0.43
CA ALA A 111 -23.35 19.99 0.94
C ALA A 111 -24.70 20.13 0.24
N GLU A 112 -24.77 19.91 -1.09
CA GLU A 112 -26.02 20.03 -1.86
C GLU A 112 -26.93 18.82 -1.66
N ALA A 113 -26.36 17.63 -1.49
CA ALA A 113 -27.11 16.42 -1.16
C ALA A 113 -27.42 16.29 0.34
N ASP A 114 -26.89 17.16 1.19
CA ASP A 114 -26.96 17.12 2.66
C ASP A 114 -26.67 15.72 3.23
N ARG A 115 -25.57 15.11 2.75
CA ARG A 115 -25.29 13.72 3.06
C ARG A 115 -23.82 13.47 3.38
N THR A 116 -23.57 12.73 4.45
CA THR A 116 -22.22 12.25 4.81
C THR A 116 -22.08 10.77 4.50
N ILE A 117 -20.99 10.42 3.82
CA ILE A 117 -20.66 9.04 3.44
C ILE A 117 -19.29 8.69 3.96
N LEU A 118 -19.20 7.64 4.76
CA LEU A 118 -17.95 6.98 5.09
C LEU A 118 -17.63 5.95 4.00
N ILE A 119 -16.56 6.16 3.26
CA ILE A 119 -16.15 5.23 2.20
C ILE A 119 -15.69 3.91 2.85
N PRO A 120 -16.23 2.76 2.43
CA PRO A 120 -15.92 1.46 3.03
C PRO A 120 -14.49 0.99 2.74
N ASP A 121 -13.89 1.47 1.65
CA ASP A 121 -12.50 1.17 1.29
C ASP A 121 -11.55 1.81 2.31
N THR A 122 -10.50 1.08 2.65
CA THR A 122 -9.53 1.49 3.68
C THR A 122 -8.18 1.86 3.08
N VAL A 123 -7.48 2.73 3.78
CA VAL A 123 -6.08 3.07 3.56
C VAL A 123 -5.30 2.66 4.80
N ARG A 124 -4.23 1.90 4.63
CA ARG A 124 -3.34 1.50 5.72
C ARG A 124 -2.04 2.27 5.66
N VAL A 125 -1.69 2.93 6.74
CA VAL A 125 -0.36 3.48 7.00
C VAL A 125 0.48 2.41 7.67
N ASP A 126 1.69 2.18 7.14
CA ASP A 126 2.64 1.20 7.66
C ASP A 126 4.05 1.75 7.47
N THR A 127 4.69 2.13 8.57
CA THR A 127 6.03 2.74 8.56
C THR A 127 7.13 1.77 9.02
N ARG A 128 6.76 0.52 9.37
CA ARG A 128 7.70 -0.47 9.90
C ARG A 128 8.36 -1.24 8.77
N PRO A 129 9.69 -1.21 8.67
CA PRO A 129 10.40 -2.05 7.71
C PRO A 129 10.27 -3.55 8.07
N PRO A 130 10.23 -4.44 7.08
CA PRO A 130 10.36 -5.86 7.31
C PRO A 130 11.77 -6.18 7.84
N ALA A 131 11.98 -7.41 8.36
CA ALA A 131 13.32 -7.91 8.61
C ALA A 131 13.62 -9.10 7.70
N ILE A 132 14.91 -9.24 7.35
CA ILE A 132 15.43 -10.29 6.49
C ILE A 132 16.70 -10.87 7.11
N GLU A 133 16.84 -12.18 7.05
CA GLU A 133 18.02 -12.94 7.47
C GLU A 133 18.48 -13.82 6.30
N LEU A 134 19.78 -13.81 6.01
CA LEU A 134 20.37 -14.75 5.07
C LEU A 134 20.59 -16.10 5.77
N VAL A 135 19.91 -17.14 5.32
CA VAL A 135 20.05 -18.52 5.85
C VAL A 135 21.15 -19.26 5.13
N SER A 136 21.19 -19.22 3.79
CA SER A 136 22.25 -19.84 3.00
C SER A 136 22.41 -19.15 1.65
N LEU A 137 23.64 -19.22 1.11
CA LEU A 137 23.98 -18.78 -0.24
C LEU A 137 25.02 -19.75 -0.81
N GLU A 138 24.62 -20.53 -1.79
CA GLU A 138 25.46 -21.55 -2.41
C GLU A 138 25.18 -21.68 -3.94
N PRO A 139 26.22 -21.87 -4.77
CA PRO A 139 27.63 -21.76 -4.44
C PRO A 139 28.10 -20.31 -4.31
N ARG A 140 29.21 -20.08 -3.56
CA ARG A 140 29.88 -18.75 -3.44
C ARG A 140 30.84 -18.44 -4.58
N ARG A 141 31.02 -19.37 -5.49
CA ARG A 141 31.78 -19.24 -6.75
C ARG A 141 30.84 -19.48 -7.90
N LEU A 142 30.58 -18.43 -8.66
CA LEU A 142 29.68 -18.47 -9.82
C LEU A 142 30.50 -18.51 -11.10
N GLU A 143 30.20 -19.46 -11.97
CA GLU A 143 30.72 -19.53 -13.33
C GLU A 143 29.66 -19.01 -14.29
N PHE A 144 30.06 -18.13 -15.18
CA PHE A 144 29.14 -17.59 -16.19
C PHE A 144 28.56 -18.72 -17.05
N GLY A 145 27.24 -18.76 -17.17
CA GLY A 145 26.51 -19.79 -17.94
C GLY A 145 26.25 -21.10 -17.18
N ALA A 146 26.69 -21.22 -15.92
CA ALA A 146 26.28 -22.31 -15.03
C ALA A 146 24.97 -22.00 -14.29
N GLU A 147 24.46 -23.00 -13.56
CA GLU A 147 23.36 -22.77 -12.63
C GLU A 147 23.79 -21.71 -11.62
N GLY A 148 22.93 -20.70 -11.40
CA GLY A 148 23.21 -19.59 -10.49
C GLY A 148 23.33 -20.01 -9.02
N ALA A 149 23.66 -19.08 -8.12
CA ALA A 149 23.59 -19.31 -6.69
C ALA A 149 22.13 -19.39 -6.22
N THR A 150 21.84 -20.42 -5.42
CA THR A 150 20.62 -20.50 -4.65
C THR A 150 20.81 -19.73 -3.35
N ILE A 151 19.91 -18.79 -3.09
CA ILE A 151 19.93 -17.94 -1.90
C ILE A 151 18.66 -18.22 -1.12
N VAL A 152 18.78 -18.63 0.13
CA VAL A 152 17.66 -18.86 1.03
C VAL A 152 17.66 -17.78 2.10
N VAL A 153 16.55 -17.09 2.22
CA VAL A 153 16.36 -16.02 3.20
C VAL A 153 15.16 -16.33 4.09
N ARG A 154 15.17 -15.79 5.29
CA ARG A 154 14.03 -15.77 6.20
C ARG A 154 13.46 -14.37 6.25
N LEU A 155 12.14 -14.24 6.02
CA LEU A 155 11.39 -13.00 6.11
C LEU A 155 10.51 -13.01 7.36
N THR A 156 10.37 -11.86 8.03
CA THR A 156 9.46 -11.71 9.18
C THR A 156 8.02 -11.46 8.76
N GLU A 157 7.83 -10.93 7.56
CA GLU A 157 6.53 -10.61 6.99
C GLU A 157 6.55 -10.76 5.45
N ARG A 158 5.41 -10.52 4.82
CA ARG A 158 5.30 -10.57 3.36
C ARG A 158 6.10 -9.44 2.70
N ALA A 159 7.23 -9.78 2.12
CA ALA A 159 8.17 -8.84 1.52
C ALA A 159 8.85 -9.40 0.27
N ARG A 160 9.53 -8.53 -0.45
CA ARG A 160 10.35 -8.87 -1.62
C ARG A 160 11.82 -8.76 -1.22
N PRO A 161 12.59 -9.85 -1.30
CA PRO A 161 14.04 -9.77 -1.16
C PRO A 161 14.67 -8.98 -2.30
N LEU A 162 15.63 -8.14 -1.96
CA LEU A 162 16.47 -7.35 -2.86
C LEU A 162 17.90 -7.81 -2.64
N LEU A 163 18.58 -8.28 -3.70
CA LEU A 163 19.99 -8.63 -3.65
C LEU A 163 20.83 -7.47 -4.17
N LEU A 164 21.81 -7.07 -3.40
CA LEU A 164 22.76 -6.03 -3.77
C LEU A 164 24.16 -6.62 -3.87
N ALA A 165 24.93 -6.20 -4.88
CA ALA A 165 26.34 -6.51 -5.05
C ALA A 165 27.13 -5.20 -4.95
N ASP A 166 28.03 -5.10 -3.99
CA ASP A 166 28.79 -3.88 -3.66
C ASP A 166 27.88 -2.63 -3.49
N GLY A 167 26.68 -2.84 -2.94
CA GLY A 167 25.69 -1.80 -2.71
C GLY A 167 24.77 -1.50 -3.90
N GLU A 168 25.01 -2.07 -5.06
CA GLU A 168 24.16 -1.90 -6.26
C GLU A 168 23.11 -3.01 -6.35
N LEU A 169 21.86 -2.66 -6.63
CA LEU A 169 20.78 -3.63 -6.77
C LEU A 169 20.96 -4.48 -8.02
N VAL A 170 21.16 -5.79 -7.83
CA VAL A 170 21.38 -6.75 -8.92
C VAL A 170 20.22 -7.70 -9.15
N LEU A 171 19.35 -7.91 -8.15
CA LEU A 171 18.19 -8.78 -8.30
C LEU A 171 17.02 -8.34 -7.42
N ARG A 172 15.83 -8.31 -7.99
CA ARG A 172 14.56 -8.24 -7.26
C ARG A 172 13.96 -9.64 -7.21
N GLY A 173 14.03 -10.29 -6.05
CA GLY A 173 13.48 -11.62 -5.85
C GLY A 173 11.95 -11.68 -5.94
N PRO A 174 11.34 -12.86 -5.86
CA PRO A 174 9.90 -13.03 -5.76
C PRO A 174 9.38 -12.46 -4.43
N VAL A 175 8.10 -12.07 -4.38
CA VAL A 175 7.46 -11.74 -3.09
C VAL A 175 7.28 -13.04 -2.32
N GLY A 176 7.85 -13.10 -1.12
CA GLY A 176 7.71 -14.21 -0.18
C GLY A 176 6.76 -13.87 0.97
N ASP A 177 6.11 -14.88 1.52
CA ASP A 177 5.38 -14.80 2.77
C ASP A 177 6.34 -14.95 3.98
N PRO A 178 5.90 -14.69 5.23
CA PRO A 178 6.74 -14.92 6.41
C PRO A 178 7.32 -16.34 6.44
N GLY A 179 8.60 -16.47 6.76
CA GLY A 179 9.33 -17.74 6.73
C GLY A 179 10.41 -17.80 5.66
N LEU A 180 10.69 -19.00 5.15
CA LEU A 180 11.78 -19.21 4.19
C LEU A 180 11.33 -18.89 2.76
N THR A 181 12.11 -18.05 2.10
CA THR A 181 11.97 -17.73 0.68
C THR A 181 13.27 -18.06 -0.05
N ARG A 182 13.14 -18.64 -1.25
CA ARG A 182 14.28 -18.97 -2.11
C ARG A 182 14.31 -18.07 -3.33
N LEU A 183 15.50 -17.61 -3.68
CA LEU A 183 15.77 -16.91 -4.93
C LEU A 183 17.04 -17.48 -5.57
N THR A 184 17.15 -17.36 -6.89
CA THR A 184 18.33 -17.78 -7.64
C THR A 184 18.92 -16.58 -8.36
N TRP A 185 20.23 -16.45 -8.32
CA TRP A 185 20.96 -15.39 -9.00
C TRP A 185 22.14 -15.97 -9.80
N ASP A 186 22.20 -15.68 -11.06
CA ASP A 186 23.17 -16.22 -12.02
C ASP A 186 24.40 -15.34 -12.24
N GLY A 187 24.56 -14.29 -11.43
CA GLY A 187 25.67 -13.33 -11.57
C GLY A 187 25.42 -12.25 -12.62
N THR A 188 24.17 -12.06 -13.05
CA THR A 188 23.81 -11.01 -14.02
C THR A 188 23.07 -9.85 -13.38
N VAL A 189 23.08 -8.69 -14.03
CA VAL A 189 22.25 -7.52 -13.79
C VAL A 189 21.58 -7.15 -15.11
N ASP A 190 20.24 -7.09 -15.11
CA ASP A 190 19.45 -6.81 -16.33
C ASP A 190 19.84 -7.66 -17.53
N GLY A 191 20.18 -8.95 -17.28
CA GLY A 191 20.61 -9.91 -18.30
C GLY A 191 22.07 -9.76 -18.74
N HIS A 192 22.82 -8.82 -18.17
CA HIS A 192 24.25 -8.63 -18.44
C HIS A 192 25.10 -9.21 -17.32
N PRO A 193 26.08 -10.07 -17.62
CA PRO A 193 26.94 -10.66 -16.60
C PRO A 193 27.80 -9.60 -15.93
N LEU A 194 27.95 -9.71 -14.61
CA LEU A 194 28.92 -8.94 -13.88
C LEU A 194 30.36 -9.32 -14.30
N SER A 195 31.27 -8.39 -14.20
CA SER A 195 32.67 -8.63 -14.50
C SER A 195 33.28 -9.69 -13.56
N ARG A 196 34.32 -10.36 -14.01
CA ARG A 196 35.11 -11.27 -13.16
C ARG A 196 35.63 -10.51 -11.93
N GLY A 197 35.32 -11.01 -10.72
CA GLY A 197 35.73 -10.32 -9.51
C GLY A 197 35.20 -10.98 -8.24
N ARG A 198 35.40 -10.30 -7.13
CA ARG A 198 34.80 -10.58 -5.83
C ARG A 198 33.75 -9.49 -5.58
N TYR A 199 32.60 -9.88 -5.09
CA TYR A 199 31.49 -8.98 -4.81
C TYR A 199 31.00 -9.21 -3.37
N ALA A 200 30.78 -8.16 -2.64
CA ALA A 200 30.11 -8.21 -1.35
C ALA A 200 28.59 -8.21 -1.59
N LEU A 201 27.95 -9.33 -1.35
CA LEU A 201 26.51 -9.47 -1.48
C LEU A 201 25.82 -9.16 -0.15
N THR A 202 24.86 -8.27 -0.18
CA THR A 202 23.92 -7.99 0.91
C THR A 202 22.49 -8.19 0.45
N LEU A 203 21.60 -8.42 1.39
CA LEU A 203 20.18 -8.54 1.12
C LEU A 203 19.39 -7.52 1.94
N GLU A 204 18.39 -6.95 1.30
CA GLU A 204 17.36 -6.14 1.91
C GLU A 204 16.00 -6.76 1.63
N ALA A 205 14.96 -6.38 2.36
CA ALA A 205 13.59 -6.74 2.08
C ALA A 205 12.72 -5.51 1.92
N GLN A 206 11.88 -5.50 0.90
CA GLN A 206 10.89 -4.43 0.69
C GLN A 206 9.49 -4.97 0.89
N ASP A 207 8.72 -4.32 1.77
CA ASP A 207 7.33 -4.66 2.02
C ASP A 207 6.37 -4.06 0.98
N ARG A 208 5.07 -4.26 1.22
CA ARG A 208 4.01 -3.74 0.35
C ARG A 208 3.81 -2.23 0.49
N ALA A 209 4.12 -1.65 1.65
CA ALA A 209 4.04 -0.20 1.89
C ALA A 209 5.18 0.55 1.22
N GLY A 210 6.29 -0.14 0.95
CA GLY A 210 7.51 0.41 0.34
C GLY A 210 8.64 0.62 1.34
N ASN A 211 8.47 0.19 2.61
CA ASN A 211 9.55 0.21 3.59
C ASN A 211 10.62 -0.80 3.19
N VAL A 212 11.88 -0.46 3.42
CA VAL A 212 13.04 -1.30 3.12
C VAL A 212 13.79 -1.57 4.41
N SER A 213 14.16 -2.84 4.64
CA SER A 213 14.93 -3.25 5.81
C SER A 213 16.35 -2.68 5.78
N ALA A 214 17.03 -2.74 6.92
CA ALA A 214 18.48 -2.68 6.93
C ALA A 214 19.08 -3.85 6.11
N PRO A 215 20.26 -3.68 5.48
CA PRO A 215 20.95 -4.76 4.78
C PRO A 215 21.44 -5.83 5.76
N THR A 216 21.51 -7.07 5.29
CA THR A 216 22.17 -8.17 6.02
C THR A 216 23.69 -7.94 6.10
N GLU A 217 24.37 -8.75 6.90
CA GLU A 217 25.82 -8.86 6.79
C GLU A 217 26.25 -9.27 5.37
N ALA A 218 27.38 -8.74 4.92
CA ALA A 218 27.88 -8.97 3.59
C ALA A 218 28.51 -10.37 3.47
N VAL A 219 28.17 -11.09 2.40
CA VAL A 219 28.77 -12.37 2.04
C VAL A 219 29.55 -12.21 0.75
N THR A 220 30.84 -12.61 0.76
CA THR A 220 31.67 -12.53 -0.45
C THR A 220 31.34 -13.66 -1.41
N VAL A 221 31.05 -13.29 -2.66
CA VAL A 221 30.89 -14.21 -3.80
C VAL A 221 31.95 -13.89 -4.85
N ARG A 222 32.42 -14.90 -5.56
CA ARG A 222 33.41 -14.77 -6.63
C ARG A 222 32.79 -15.15 -7.99
N ILE A 223 32.80 -14.22 -8.92
CA ILE A 223 32.42 -14.48 -10.32
C ILE A 223 33.68 -14.84 -11.11
N VAL A 224 33.62 -15.95 -11.84
CA VAL A 224 34.73 -16.46 -12.66
C VAL A 224 34.24 -16.75 -14.08
N ARG A 225 35.15 -16.78 -15.04
CA ARG A 225 34.83 -17.27 -16.39
C ARG A 225 34.82 -18.79 -16.39
N PRO A 226 34.01 -19.44 -17.27
CA PRO A 226 34.12 -20.87 -17.49
C PRO A 226 35.57 -21.24 -17.79
N GLY A 227 36.05 -22.30 -17.15
CA GLY A 227 37.36 -22.88 -17.53
C GLY A 227 37.32 -23.31 -19.00
N ARG A 228 38.35 -23.01 -19.77
CA ARG A 228 38.55 -23.60 -21.08
C ARG A 228 38.88 -25.06 -20.94
#